data_39abd85f97a577fa6693c6c9cf044a1d
#
_entry.id   39abd85f97a577fa6693c6c9cf044a1d
#
_cell.length_a   1.000
_cell.length_b   1.000
_cell.length_c   1.000
_cell.angle_alpha   90.00
_cell.angle_beta   90.00
_cell.angle_gamma   90.00
#
_symmetry.space_group_name_H-M   'P 1'
#
loop_
_entity.id
_entity.type
_entity.pdbx_description
1 polymer ?
#
loop_
_entity_poly.entity_id
_entity_poly.type
_entity_poly.pdbx_seq_one_letter_code
_entity_poly.pdbx_strand_id
1 'polypeptide(L)'
;MTLIGLSSVDKFYGGRAVLRGLGMRVNAGARIGLVGGNGAGKSTVLRILEGTEEVDAGEVIRRRGLSVASLPKYVEGDGRTPMDVVRAARPEISDLQRELRACEEQLGSPGVAADLRRMQRVLERQEQLLRRFTELGGPGFEGESRGYLRSLGLGDGDIDRPMRDLSGGQRKLAVLASCLARRPDVLLLDEPEAHLDAGRRERLEAIVRMFDGAVVIVSHDRYLLDETVEEISELEDGRITSWPGNYSAYTVARELKLKRQQQLYVSQQKEIARLEEAIRRFKLWASLVVNERHIKQARNKQRQIERMDKVERPVLERRKIGLELRGKARGGKKVIELHEASVAFDDDPVLIGVDLSVSRGERLGIVGPNGAGKSVLAKLLAGILPPTEGERWTGPSIDIGYLAQNDEPPPGASPLGLVRDARPLYEGEAVKLLGRFLFRYEQVREPVTSLSGGERTRLQLLLIMLREPNCLVLDEPTNHLDIDSMEILEAELERFPGTVIFVSHDRYFLDRIADGIVEVSEGEVHRHTGGYSDWRMSAGQHFSTSASQHGSAVLHSTAPADVSAVESNRKVQPG
;
A
#
# COMPACT_ATOMS: atom_id res chain seq x y z
N MET A 1 -24.43 11.90 4.43
CA MET A 1 -24.63 12.77 3.24
C MET A 1 -23.60 12.38 2.19
N THR A 2 -24.01 12.13 0.95
CA THR A 2 -23.09 11.74 -0.13
C THR A 2 -22.31 12.96 -0.64
N LEU A 3 -20.99 12.85 -0.68
CA LEU A 3 -20.06 13.85 -1.19
C LEU A 3 -19.77 13.63 -2.68
N ILE A 4 -19.48 12.37 -3.06
CA ILE A 4 -19.23 11.96 -4.44
C ILE A 4 -19.98 10.65 -4.70
N GLY A 5 -20.69 10.58 -5.83
CA GLY A 5 -21.35 9.38 -6.31
C GLY A 5 -20.94 9.04 -7.73
N LEU A 6 -20.58 7.78 -7.98
CA LEU A 6 -20.35 7.22 -9.30
C LEU A 6 -21.55 6.32 -9.63
N SER A 7 -22.15 6.47 -10.80
CA SER A 7 -23.29 5.68 -11.24
C SER A 7 -23.06 5.13 -12.63
N SER A 8 -22.98 3.79 -12.73
CA SER A 8 -22.81 3.05 -13.98
C SER A 8 -21.64 3.58 -14.84
N VAL A 9 -20.50 3.85 -14.20
CA VAL A 9 -19.33 4.47 -14.86
C VAL A 9 -18.58 3.42 -15.68
N ASP A 10 -18.34 3.75 -16.94
CA ASP A 10 -17.45 3.00 -17.84
C ASP A 10 -16.21 3.84 -18.18
N LYS A 11 -15.05 3.17 -18.27
CA LYS A 11 -13.79 3.77 -18.71
C LYS A 11 -12.99 2.81 -19.59
N PHE A 12 -12.50 3.34 -20.72
CA PHE A 12 -11.73 2.58 -21.71
C PHE A 12 -10.37 3.24 -21.95
N TYR A 13 -9.34 2.42 -22.15
CA TYR A 13 -8.02 2.84 -22.63
C TYR A 13 -7.61 1.96 -23.80
N GLY A 14 -7.33 2.57 -24.96
CA GLY A 14 -6.91 1.83 -26.14
C GLY A 14 -7.91 0.73 -26.57
N GLY A 15 -9.22 0.97 -26.39
CA GLY A 15 -10.27 -0.02 -26.70
C GLY A 15 -10.49 -1.09 -25.63
N ARG A 16 -9.67 -1.14 -24.58
CA ARG A 16 -9.83 -2.07 -23.44
C ARG A 16 -10.66 -1.40 -22.34
N ALA A 17 -11.74 -2.06 -21.93
CA ALA A 17 -12.53 -1.61 -20.80
C ALA A 17 -11.76 -1.84 -19.50
N VAL A 18 -11.52 -0.77 -18.73
CA VAL A 18 -10.89 -0.81 -17.40
C VAL A 18 -11.96 -0.77 -16.32
N LEU A 19 -13.01 0.05 -16.49
CA LEU A 19 -14.17 0.09 -15.60
C LEU A 19 -15.43 -0.24 -16.40
N ARG A 20 -16.38 -0.97 -15.76
CA ARG A 20 -17.62 -1.45 -16.40
C ARG A 20 -18.81 -1.29 -15.49
N GLY A 21 -19.66 -0.30 -15.75
CA GLY A 21 -20.85 -0.05 -14.96
C GLY A 21 -20.56 0.17 -13.48
N LEU A 22 -19.43 0.80 -13.17
CA LEU A 22 -18.95 0.97 -11.81
C LEU A 22 -19.86 1.91 -11.02
N GLY A 23 -20.32 1.47 -9.83
CA GLY A 23 -21.07 2.27 -8.87
C GLY A 23 -20.32 2.37 -7.56
N MET A 24 -20.14 3.61 -7.03
CA MET A 24 -19.47 3.86 -5.75
C MET A 24 -20.04 5.13 -5.11
N ARG A 25 -20.09 5.17 -3.77
CA ARG A 25 -20.54 6.36 -3.03
C ARG A 25 -19.54 6.70 -1.93
N VAL A 26 -19.09 7.93 -1.92
CA VAL A 26 -18.25 8.48 -0.84
C VAL A 26 -19.14 9.42 -0.01
N ASN A 27 -19.45 9.02 1.20
CA ASN A 27 -20.24 9.79 2.15
C ASN A 27 -19.33 10.64 3.05
N ALA A 28 -19.89 11.66 3.69
CA ALA A 28 -19.16 12.45 4.68
C ALA A 28 -18.64 11.56 5.81
N GLY A 29 -17.35 11.70 6.16
CA GLY A 29 -16.69 10.92 7.20
C GLY A 29 -16.41 9.45 6.82
N ALA A 30 -16.72 9.02 5.59
CA ALA A 30 -16.49 7.64 5.16
C ALA A 30 -15.00 7.27 5.18
N ARG A 31 -14.68 6.03 5.57
CA ARG A 31 -13.35 5.43 5.57
C ARG A 31 -13.36 4.21 4.64
N ILE A 32 -12.94 4.40 3.39
CA ILE A 32 -13.05 3.38 2.34
C ILE A 32 -11.66 2.91 1.91
N GLY A 33 -11.41 1.59 2.01
CA GLY A 33 -10.26 0.94 1.42
C GLY A 33 -10.60 0.42 0.02
N LEU A 34 -9.89 0.85 -1.01
CA LEU A 34 -10.05 0.38 -2.38
C LEU A 34 -8.99 -0.68 -2.68
N VAL A 35 -9.40 -1.94 -2.76
CA VAL A 35 -8.52 -3.08 -2.99
C VAL A 35 -8.80 -3.73 -4.36
N GLY A 36 -7.84 -4.51 -4.86
CA GLY A 36 -7.95 -5.23 -6.13
C GLY A 36 -6.59 -5.49 -6.75
N GLY A 37 -6.51 -6.35 -7.75
CA GLY A 37 -5.27 -6.72 -8.43
C GLY A 37 -4.53 -5.54 -9.06
N ASN A 38 -3.24 -5.72 -9.33
CA ASN A 38 -2.47 -4.73 -10.06
C ASN A 38 -3.04 -4.53 -11.47
N GLY A 39 -3.19 -3.27 -11.88
CA GLY A 39 -3.80 -2.92 -13.18
C GLY A 39 -5.33 -3.06 -13.24
N ALA A 40 -6.02 -3.32 -12.12
CA ALA A 40 -7.49 -3.39 -12.08
C ALA A 40 -8.20 -2.06 -12.32
N GLY A 41 -7.47 -0.92 -12.19
CA GLY A 41 -8.03 0.43 -12.41
C GLY A 41 -8.21 1.25 -11.13
N LYS A 42 -7.60 0.84 -10.00
CA LYS A 42 -7.72 1.56 -8.71
C LYS A 42 -7.34 3.05 -8.80
N SER A 43 -6.16 3.36 -9.36
CA SER A 43 -5.73 4.75 -9.56
C SER A 43 -6.62 5.52 -10.55
N THR A 44 -7.25 4.82 -11.52
CA THR A 44 -8.24 5.43 -12.42
C THR A 44 -9.49 5.84 -11.64
N VAL A 45 -9.98 4.99 -10.73
CA VAL A 45 -11.11 5.35 -9.84
C VAL A 45 -10.76 6.57 -8.99
N LEU A 46 -9.55 6.63 -8.39
CA LEU A 46 -9.14 7.81 -7.63
C LEU A 46 -9.11 9.09 -8.49
N ARG A 47 -8.55 9.03 -9.70
CA ARG A 47 -8.54 10.19 -10.62
C ARG A 47 -9.94 10.63 -11.05
N ILE A 48 -10.87 9.69 -11.25
CA ILE A 48 -12.28 10.01 -11.49
C ILE A 48 -12.89 10.66 -10.25
N LEU A 49 -12.63 10.16 -9.04
CA LEU A 49 -13.09 10.77 -7.79
C LEU A 49 -12.49 12.17 -7.56
N GLU A 50 -11.25 12.39 -7.93
CA GLU A 50 -10.58 13.69 -7.90
C GLU A 50 -11.14 14.66 -8.95
N GLY A 51 -11.49 14.15 -10.13
CA GLY A 51 -11.99 14.92 -11.28
C GLY A 51 -10.93 15.30 -12.30
N THR A 52 -9.78 14.66 -12.22
CA THR A 52 -8.70 14.80 -13.21
C THR A 52 -8.89 13.85 -14.40
N GLU A 53 -9.78 12.86 -14.27
CA GLU A 53 -10.10 11.89 -15.32
C GLU A 53 -11.60 11.93 -15.64
N GLU A 54 -11.95 12.06 -16.92
CA GLU A 54 -13.33 12.00 -17.39
C GLU A 54 -13.78 10.55 -17.62
N VAL A 55 -15.07 10.29 -17.44
CA VAL A 55 -15.70 8.99 -17.71
C VAL A 55 -16.17 8.91 -19.16
N ASP A 56 -16.11 7.71 -19.75
CA ASP A 56 -16.56 7.51 -21.14
C ASP A 56 -18.08 7.25 -21.21
N ALA A 57 -18.67 6.70 -20.13
CA ALA A 57 -20.12 6.58 -19.94
C ALA A 57 -20.46 6.57 -18.46
N GLY A 58 -21.76 6.81 -18.14
CA GLY A 58 -22.23 6.91 -16.75
C GLY A 58 -22.19 8.34 -16.23
N GLU A 59 -22.36 8.49 -14.92
CA GLU A 59 -22.51 9.80 -14.29
C GLU A 59 -21.64 9.93 -13.04
N VAL A 60 -21.00 11.09 -12.85
CA VAL A 60 -20.26 11.48 -11.65
C VAL A 60 -20.97 12.64 -10.97
N ILE A 61 -21.57 12.38 -9.82
CA ILE A 61 -22.28 13.39 -9.03
C ILE A 61 -21.35 13.88 -7.92
N ARG A 62 -21.17 15.20 -7.81
CA ARG A 62 -20.34 15.83 -6.76
C ARG A 62 -21.11 16.91 -6.03
N ARG A 63 -20.93 16.98 -4.72
CA ARG A 63 -21.45 18.08 -3.92
C ARG A 63 -20.86 19.41 -4.41
N ARG A 64 -21.69 20.44 -4.55
CA ARG A 64 -21.22 21.78 -4.94
C ARG A 64 -20.26 22.33 -3.87
N GLY A 65 -19.13 22.88 -4.33
CA GLY A 65 -18.09 23.43 -3.45
C GLY A 65 -17.28 22.38 -2.68
N LEU A 66 -17.31 21.11 -3.11
CA LEU A 66 -16.52 20.04 -2.50
C LEU A 66 -15.02 20.27 -2.71
N SER A 67 -14.26 20.21 -1.61
CA SER A 67 -12.80 20.23 -1.63
C SER A 67 -12.24 18.80 -1.59
N VAL A 68 -11.44 18.45 -2.60
CA VAL A 68 -10.79 17.14 -2.70
C VAL A 68 -9.27 17.35 -2.76
N ALA A 69 -8.53 16.59 -1.98
CA ALA A 69 -7.07 16.51 -2.08
C ALA A 69 -6.63 15.09 -2.35
N SER A 70 -5.61 14.94 -3.18
CA SER A 70 -5.11 13.63 -3.63
C SER A 70 -3.61 13.51 -3.40
N LEU A 71 -3.18 12.38 -2.83
CA LEU A 71 -1.79 11.95 -2.78
C LEU A 71 -1.58 10.93 -3.91
N PRO A 72 -0.79 11.28 -4.95
CA PRO A 72 -0.53 10.36 -6.05
C PRO A 72 0.44 9.24 -5.65
N LYS A 73 0.39 8.14 -6.37
CA LYS A 73 1.29 6.99 -6.18
C LYS A 73 2.77 7.37 -6.29
N TYR A 74 3.13 8.24 -7.26
CA TYR A 74 4.49 8.70 -7.51
C TYR A 74 4.58 10.21 -7.32
N VAL A 75 5.61 10.64 -6.61
CA VAL A 75 5.92 12.05 -6.36
C VAL A 75 7.32 12.33 -6.90
N GLU A 76 7.40 13.16 -7.93
CA GLU A 76 8.67 13.62 -8.46
C GLU A 76 9.31 14.67 -7.55
N GLY A 77 10.63 14.67 -7.49
CA GLY A 77 11.40 15.67 -6.74
C GLY A 77 11.80 16.83 -7.64
N ASP A 78 11.45 18.04 -7.22
CA ASP A 78 11.86 19.27 -7.87
C ASP A 78 12.76 20.13 -6.96
N GLY A 79 13.01 21.39 -7.35
CA GLY A 79 13.82 22.32 -6.57
C GLY A 79 13.09 22.98 -5.39
N ARG A 80 11.76 22.77 -5.22
CA ARG A 80 10.99 23.31 -4.09
C ARG A 80 11.32 22.56 -2.80
N THR A 81 11.19 23.24 -1.67
CA THR A 81 11.27 22.59 -0.37
C THR A 81 9.92 21.99 0.05
N PRO A 82 9.87 21.03 0.99
CA PRO A 82 8.61 20.56 1.60
C PRO A 82 7.73 21.72 2.09
N MET A 83 8.33 22.74 2.67
CA MET A 83 7.60 23.92 3.13
C MET A 83 6.95 24.70 1.97
N ASP A 84 7.63 24.83 0.83
CA ASP A 84 7.07 25.47 -0.36
C ASP A 84 5.90 24.68 -0.94
N VAL A 85 5.99 23.34 -0.92
CA VAL A 85 4.90 22.45 -1.36
C VAL A 85 3.66 22.63 -0.48
N VAL A 86 3.84 22.74 0.84
CA VAL A 86 2.72 22.98 1.77
C VAL A 86 2.17 24.40 1.61
N ARG A 87 3.02 25.42 1.44
CA ARG A 87 2.58 26.81 1.16
C ARG A 87 1.75 26.90 -0.12
N ALA A 88 2.14 26.18 -1.17
CA ALA A 88 1.41 26.14 -2.42
C ALA A 88 0.01 25.47 -2.31
N ALA A 89 -0.25 24.77 -1.22
CA ALA A 89 -1.55 24.14 -0.96
C ALA A 89 -2.65 25.17 -0.67
N ARG A 90 -2.30 26.35 -0.15
CA ARG A 90 -3.20 27.47 0.14
C ARG A 90 -2.69 28.78 -0.46
N PRO A 91 -2.78 28.92 -1.79
CA PRO A 91 -2.24 30.08 -2.51
C PRO A 91 -2.87 31.40 -2.03
N GLU A 92 -4.14 31.38 -1.59
CA GLU A 92 -4.83 32.53 -1.05
C GLU A 92 -4.13 33.16 0.16
N ILE A 93 -3.53 32.36 1.04
CA ILE A 93 -2.75 32.85 2.20
C ILE A 93 -1.42 33.45 1.73
N SER A 94 -0.73 32.75 0.80
CA SER A 94 0.55 33.20 0.26
C SER A 94 0.41 34.50 -0.55
N ASP A 95 -0.68 34.66 -1.29
CA ASP A 95 -0.97 35.89 -2.06
C ASP A 95 -1.25 37.06 -1.13
N LEU A 96 -2.10 36.86 -0.10
CA LEU A 96 -2.37 37.88 0.91
C LEU A 96 -1.09 38.30 1.66
N GLN A 97 -0.21 37.34 1.99
CA GLN A 97 1.06 37.64 2.64
C GLN A 97 1.96 38.49 1.74
N ARG A 98 1.97 38.23 0.43
CA ARG A 98 2.71 39.00 -0.56
C ARG A 98 2.14 40.43 -0.70
N GLU A 99 0.80 40.56 -0.77
CA GLU A 99 0.13 41.86 -0.82
C GLU A 99 0.36 42.67 0.46
N LEU A 100 0.35 42.03 1.64
CA LEU A 100 0.69 42.71 2.92
C LEU A 100 2.11 43.25 2.91
N ARG A 101 3.10 42.47 2.48
CA ARG A 101 4.50 42.93 2.34
C ARG A 101 4.61 44.09 1.36
N ALA A 102 3.90 44.02 0.23
CA ALA A 102 3.91 45.14 -0.73
C ALA A 102 3.31 46.43 -0.13
N CYS A 103 2.29 46.31 0.74
CA CYS A 103 1.77 47.47 1.48
C CYS A 103 2.80 48.03 2.48
N GLU A 104 3.52 47.16 3.20
CA GLU A 104 4.62 47.56 4.12
C GLU A 104 5.75 48.30 3.41
N GLU A 105 6.19 47.77 2.26
CA GLU A 105 7.19 48.40 1.41
C GLU A 105 6.74 49.78 0.89
N GLN A 106 5.45 49.89 0.49
CA GLN A 106 4.88 51.17 0.07
C GLN A 106 4.84 52.18 1.22
N LEU A 107 4.45 51.76 2.43
CA LEU A 107 4.44 52.64 3.62
C LEU A 107 5.86 53.12 4.00
N GLY A 108 6.89 52.28 3.78
CA GLY A 108 8.29 52.66 3.99
C GLY A 108 8.86 53.57 2.92
N SER A 109 8.13 53.81 1.81
CA SER A 109 8.64 54.67 0.72
C SER A 109 8.48 56.15 1.04
N PRO A 110 9.52 57.01 0.76
CA PRO A 110 9.46 58.45 1.05
C PRO A 110 8.30 59.17 0.36
N GLY A 111 7.88 58.70 -0.82
CA GLY A 111 6.77 59.31 -1.59
C GLY A 111 5.37 59.06 -1.03
N VAL A 112 5.19 57.98 -0.25
CA VAL A 112 3.92 57.68 0.45
C VAL A 112 3.92 58.37 1.81
N ALA A 113 5.04 58.38 2.50
CA ALA A 113 5.19 59.05 3.80
C ALA A 113 4.95 60.58 3.71
N ALA A 114 5.21 61.20 2.56
CA ALA A 114 5.00 62.63 2.32
C ALA A 114 3.55 63.00 1.92
N ASP A 115 2.67 62.03 1.54
CA ASP A 115 1.28 62.25 1.12
C ASP A 115 0.32 61.52 2.07
N LEU A 116 -0.27 62.25 3.00
CA LEU A 116 -1.24 61.76 3.99
C LEU A 116 -2.40 61.01 3.37
N ARG A 117 -2.95 61.46 2.24
CA ARG A 117 -4.08 60.81 1.57
C ARG A 117 -3.68 59.46 0.96
N ARG A 118 -2.45 59.39 0.45
CA ARG A 118 -1.90 58.13 -0.12
C ARG A 118 -1.57 57.17 0.98
N MET A 119 -0.98 57.62 2.05
CA MET A 119 -0.67 56.83 3.24
C MET A 119 -1.94 56.22 3.86
N GLN A 120 -2.99 57.03 4.03
CA GLN A 120 -4.29 56.56 4.58
C GLN A 120 -4.91 55.46 3.71
N ARG A 121 -4.88 55.59 2.38
CA ARG A 121 -5.40 54.52 1.47
C ARG A 121 -4.62 53.23 1.57
N VAL A 122 -3.27 53.29 1.74
CA VAL A 122 -2.46 52.10 1.90
C VAL A 122 -2.72 51.44 3.25
N LEU A 123 -2.91 52.21 4.32
CA LEU A 123 -3.29 51.67 5.65
C LEU A 123 -4.68 50.99 5.66
N GLU A 124 -5.69 51.61 5.03
CA GLU A 124 -7.03 51.01 4.89
C GLU A 124 -6.96 49.67 4.12
N ARG A 125 -6.15 49.62 3.04
CA ARG A 125 -5.93 48.40 2.28
C ARG A 125 -5.21 47.34 3.13
N GLN A 126 -4.16 47.72 3.85
CA GLN A 126 -3.42 46.81 4.74
C GLN A 126 -4.35 46.21 5.81
N GLU A 127 -5.21 47.03 6.43
CA GLU A 127 -6.18 46.58 7.42
C GLU A 127 -7.17 45.56 6.84
N GLN A 128 -7.69 45.77 5.63
CA GLN A 128 -8.58 44.82 4.95
C GLN A 128 -7.88 43.50 4.65
N LEU A 129 -6.64 43.59 4.13
CA LEU A 129 -5.82 42.40 3.85
C LEU A 129 -5.49 41.64 5.12
N LEU A 130 -5.14 42.33 6.21
CA LEU A 130 -4.82 41.72 7.50
C LEU A 130 -6.02 41.02 8.12
N ARG A 131 -7.21 41.61 8.05
CA ARG A 131 -8.46 40.95 8.49
C ARG A 131 -8.68 39.66 7.72
N ARG A 132 -8.61 39.71 6.39
CA ARG A 132 -8.80 38.53 5.53
C ARG A 132 -7.73 37.45 5.76
N PHE A 133 -6.48 37.88 5.94
CA PHE A 133 -5.36 36.99 6.27
C PHE A 133 -5.58 36.29 7.62
N THR A 134 -6.07 37.01 8.63
CA THR A 134 -6.41 36.46 9.95
C THR A 134 -7.59 35.52 9.90
N GLU A 135 -8.68 35.87 9.17
CA GLU A 135 -9.85 35.02 8.96
C GLU A 135 -9.51 33.68 8.30
N LEU A 136 -8.53 33.67 7.41
CA LEU A 136 -8.01 32.46 6.75
C LEU A 136 -7.01 31.68 7.60
N GLY A 137 -6.68 32.13 8.82
CA GLY A 137 -5.69 31.50 9.70
C GLY A 137 -4.25 31.73 9.28
N GLY A 138 -3.98 32.77 8.50
CA GLY A 138 -2.66 33.09 7.96
C GLY A 138 -1.54 33.23 9.00
N PRO A 139 -1.74 33.89 10.16
CA PRO A 139 -0.70 34.03 11.18
C PRO A 139 -0.18 32.69 11.74
N GLY A 140 -1.06 31.66 11.83
CA GLY A 140 -0.71 30.33 12.32
C GLY A 140 -0.26 29.35 11.25
N PHE A 141 -0.50 29.67 9.96
CA PHE A 141 -0.36 28.71 8.86
C PHE A 141 1.07 28.14 8.70
N GLU A 142 2.09 28.94 8.91
CA GLU A 142 3.47 28.45 8.84
C GLU A 142 3.81 27.49 9.97
N GLY A 143 3.37 27.79 11.18
CA GLY A 143 3.53 26.91 12.35
C GLY A 143 2.76 25.59 12.18
N GLU A 144 1.50 25.65 11.73
CA GLU A 144 0.70 24.46 11.42
C GLU A 144 1.35 23.62 10.32
N SER A 145 1.85 24.26 9.26
CA SER A 145 2.53 23.59 8.15
C SER A 145 3.77 22.82 8.60
N ARG A 146 4.61 23.44 9.42
CA ARG A 146 5.76 22.77 10.05
C ARG A 146 5.30 21.66 11.00
N GLY A 147 4.19 21.87 11.71
CA GLY A 147 3.54 20.87 12.56
C GLY A 147 3.14 19.63 11.78
N TYR A 148 2.48 19.76 10.64
CA TYR A 148 2.14 18.62 9.76
C TYR A 148 3.38 17.88 9.26
N LEU A 149 4.40 18.58 8.78
CA LEU A 149 5.63 17.97 8.30
C LEU A 149 6.34 17.18 9.41
N ARG A 150 6.46 17.74 10.62
CA ARG A 150 7.07 17.07 11.77
C ARG A 150 6.24 15.88 12.26
N SER A 151 4.92 16.01 12.34
CA SER A 151 4.03 14.91 12.76
C SER A 151 4.12 13.70 11.81
N LEU A 152 4.36 13.95 10.52
CA LEU A 152 4.62 12.93 9.51
C LEU A 152 6.05 12.38 9.55
N GLY A 153 6.95 12.95 10.37
CA GLY A 153 8.32 12.46 10.57
C GLY A 153 9.38 13.04 9.65
N LEU A 154 9.15 14.23 9.08
CA LEU A 154 10.22 15.00 8.47
C LEU A 154 10.96 15.78 9.56
N GLY A 155 12.29 15.63 9.60
CA GLY A 155 13.15 16.41 10.49
C GLY A 155 13.27 17.86 10.02
N ASP A 156 13.70 18.76 10.93
CA ASP A 156 13.87 20.18 10.58
C ASP A 156 14.88 20.36 9.43
N GLY A 157 15.94 19.55 9.38
CA GLY A 157 16.90 19.56 8.27
C GLY A 157 16.30 19.12 6.92
N ASP A 158 15.27 18.26 6.92
CA ASP A 158 14.60 17.80 5.70
C ASP A 158 13.57 18.82 5.18
N ILE A 159 12.96 19.61 6.08
CA ILE A 159 11.90 20.58 5.74
C ILE A 159 12.42 21.69 4.82
N ASP A 160 13.68 22.07 4.97
CA ASP A 160 14.30 23.15 4.21
C ASP A 160 15.20 22.65 3.05
N ARG A 161 15.28 21.31 2.83
CA ARG A 161 16.00 20.71 1.69
C ARG A 161 15.12 20.64 0.44
N PRO A 162 15.69 20.75 -0.78
CA PRO A 162 14.94 20.54 -2.02
C PRO A 162 14.32 19.14 -2.10
N MET A 163 13.08 19.05 -2.62
CA MET A 163 12.36 17.78 -2.79
C MET A 163 13.17 16.73 -3.59
N ARG A 164 13.99 17.16 -4.55
CA ARG A 164 14.84 16.25 -5.34
C ARG A 164 15.87 15.49 -4.48
N ASP A 165 16.31 16.09 -3.37
CA ASP A 165 17.33 15.51 -2.48
C ASP A 165 16.73 14.64 -1.37
N LEU A 166 15.40 14.54 -1.31
CA LEU A 166 14.65 13.73 -0.36
C LEU A 166 14.40 12.32 -0.91
N SER A 167 14.26 11.35 0.00
CA SER A 167 13.82 10.00 -0.37
C SER A 167 12.39 10.00 -0.92
N GLY A 168 12.02 8.97 -1.69
CA GLY A 168 10.65 8.82 -2.22
C GLY A 168 9.57 8.87 -1.12
N GLY A 169 9.83 8.25 0.03
CA GLY A 169 8.95 8.30 1.19
C GLY A 169 8.82 9.70 1.79
N GLN A 170 9.94 10.42 1.97
CA GLN A 170 9.93 11.80 2.47
C GLN A 170 9.16 12.75 1.53
N ARG A 171 9.33 12.61 0.21
CA ARG A 171 8.56 13.37 -0.79
C ARG A 171 7.06 13.13 -0.66
N LYS A 172 6.63 11.88 -0.52
CA LYS A 172 5.21 11.53 -0.28
C LYS A 172 4.67 12.17 0.98
N LEU A 173 5.43 12.14 2.08
CA LEU A 173 5.01 12.76 3.34
C LEU A 173 4.87 14.28 3.21
N ALA A 174 5.75 14.96 2.46
CA ALA A 174 5.64 16.38 2.17
C ALA A 174 4.36 16.72 1.37
N VAL A 175 4.03 15.92 0.34
CA VAL A 175 2.77 16.10 -0.42
C VAL A 175 1.55 15.77 0.46
N LEU A 176 1.61 14.75 1.31
CA LEU A 176 0.54 14.45 2.25
C LEU A 176 0.31 15.61 3.23
N ALA A 177 1.38 16.23 3.77
CA ALA A 177 1.28 17.44 4.57
C ALA A 177 0.56 18.57 3.83
N SER A 178 0.85 18.74 2.53
CA SER A 178 0.15 19.74 1.70
C SER A 178 -1.34 19.42 1.50
N CYS A 179 -1.69 18.13 1.36
CA CYS A 179 -3.08 17.70 1.29
C CYS A 179 -3.83 18.03 2.59
N LEU A 180 -3.22 17.75 3.74
CA LEU A 180 -3.82 18.03 5.06
C LEU A 180 -3.98 19.53 5.32
N ALA A 181 -2.98 20.34 4.91
CA ALA A 181 -3.03 21.80 5.06
C ALA A 181 -4.19 22.45 4.29
N ARG A 182 -4.71 21.82 3.24
CA ARG A 182 -5.92 22.24 2.50
C ARG A 182 -7.20 22.03 3.31
N ARG A 183 -7.18 21.16 4.34
CA ARG A 183 -8.37 20.74 5.10
C ARG A 183 -9.51 20.29 4.16
N PRO A 184 -9.28 19.29 3.29
CA PRO A 184 -10.27 18.91 2.28
C PRO A 184 -11.44 18.15 2.91
N ASP A 185 -12.62 18.16 2.23
CA ASP A 185 -13.76 17.31 2.58
C ASP A 185 -13.49 15.83 2.29
N VAL A 186 -12.66 15.55 1.25
CA VAL A 186 -12.30 14.19 0.82
C VAL A 186 -10.80 14.12 0.58
N LEU A 187 -10.15 13.14 1.21
CA LEU A 187 -8.75 12.82 1.04
C LEU A 187 -8.62 11.50 0.25
N LEU A 188 -7.93 11.55 -0.88
CA LEU A 188 -7.67 10.40 -1.74
C LEU A 188 -6.19 10.01 -1.61
N LEU A 189 -5.92 8.76 -1.24
CA LEU A 189 -4.57 8.26 -0.99
C LEU A 189 -4.25 7.06 -1.90
N ASP A 190 -3.25 7.18 -2.78
CA ASP A 190 -2.80 6.11 -3.66
C ASP A 190 -1.47 5.52 -3.17
N GLU A 191 -1.54 4.34 -2.51
CA GLU A 191 -0.42 3.63 -1.88
C GLU A 191 0.43 4.55 -0.97
N PRO A 192 -0.18 5.22 0.02
CA PRO A 192 0.52 6.21 0.85
C PRO A 192 1.68 5.61 1.66
N GLU A 193 1.61 4.31 1.96
CA GLU A 193 2.61 3.56 2.74
C GLU A 193 3.89 3.24 1.98
N ALA A 194 3.89 3.35 0.65
CA ALA A 194 5.03 2.93 -0.17
C ALA A 194 6.30 3.73 0.17
N HIS A 195 7.41 3.02 0.38
CA HIS A 195 8.72 3.53 0.79
C HIS A 195 8.79 4.11 2.22
N LEU A 196 7.76 3.89 3.05
CA LEU A 196 7.77 4.27 4.45
C LEU A 196 8.26 3.10 5.32
N ASP A 197 9.10 3.42 6.30
CA ASP A 197 9.45 2.50 7.38
C ASP A 197 8.30 2.33 8.39
N ALA A 198 8.41 1.36 9.30
CA ALA A 198 7.36 1.02 10.25
C ALA A 198 6.91 2.23 11.11
N GLY A 199 7.85 3.04 11.59
CA GLY A 199 7.53 4.20 12.42
C GLY A 199 6.77 5.30 11.66
N ARG A 200 7.11 5.53 10.38
CA ARG A 200 6.39 6.48 9.53
C ARG A 200 5.01 5.95 9.12
N ARG A 201 4.85 4.64 8.93
CA ARG A 201 3.53 4.01 8.69
C ARG A 201 2.60 4.20 9.88
N GLU A 202 3.06 4.01 11.11
CA GLU A 202 2.26 4.25 12.32
C GLU A 202 1.79 5.70 12.44
N ARG A 203 2.65 6.67 12.10
CA ARG A 203 2.27 8.09 12.06
C ARG A 203 1.23 8.37 10.98
N LEU A 204 1.37 7.76 9.80
CA LEU A 204 0.39 7.84 8.73
C LEU A 204 -0.98 7.32 9.19
N GLU A 205 -1.02 6.16 9.82
CA GLU A 205 -2.25 5.55 10.38
C GLU A 205 -2.93 6.48 11.39
N ALA A 206 -2.15 7.03 12.33
CA ALA A 206 -2.67 7.96 13.33
C ALA A 206 -3.31 9.20 12.68
N ILE A 207 -2.64 9.78 11.69
CA ILE A 207 -3.13 10.97 10.96
C ILE A 207 -4.40 10.64 10.17
N VAL A 208 -4.43 9.50 9.47
CA VAL A 208 -5.61 9.08 8.70
C VAL A 208 -6.81 8.84 9.63
N ARG A 209 -6.59 8.25 10.80
CA ARG A 209 -7.65 8.05 11.82
C ARG A 209 -8.20 9.37 12.35
N MET A 210 -7.33 10.35 12.60
CA MET A 210 -7.72 11.65 13.17
C MET A 210 -8.30 12.64 12.14
N PHE A 211 -8.26 12.30 10.86
CA PHE A 211 -8.76 13.18 9.81
C PHE A 211 -10.29 13.26 9.85
N ASP A 212 -10.87 14.47 9.89
CA ASP A 212 -12.32 14.67 10.05
C ASP A 212 -13.13 14.42 8.76
N GLY A 213 -12.51 14.57 7.58
CA GLY A 213 -13.17 14.39 6.28
C GLY A 213 -13.32 12.90 5.89
N ALA A 214 -13.89 12.65 4.70
CA ALA A 214 -13.92 11.32 4.13
C ALA A 214 -12.53 10.93 3.58
N VAL A 215 -12.19 9.64 3.67
CA VAL A 215 -10.92 9.11 3.16
C VAL A 215 -11.19 7.93 2.23
N VAL A 216 -10.55 7.92 1.07
CA VAL A 216 -10.49 6.77 0.17
C VAL A 216 -9.03 6.39 -0.01
N ILE A 217 -8.66 5.17 0.40
CA ILE A 217 -7.29 4.68 0.41
C ILE A 217 -7.16 3.52 -0.56
N VAL A 218 -6.26 3.62 -1.51
CA VAL A 218 -5.72 2.46 -2.24
C VAL A 218 -4.48 2.02 -1.50
N SER A 219 -4.48 0.81 -0.96
CA SER A 219 -3.34 0.29 -0.21
C SER A 219 -3.17 -1.21 -0.40
N HIS A 220 -1.94 -1.66 -0.28
CA HIS A 220 -1.56 -3.05 -0.14
C HIS A 220 -1.12 -3.39 1.29
N ASP A 221 -1.03 -2.41 2.18
CA ASP A 221 -0.77 -2.61 3.60
C ASP A 221 -2.06 -2.99 4.33
N ARG A 222 -2.14 -4.26 4.71
CA ARG A 222 -3.32 -4.84 5.38
C ARG A 222 -3.55 -4.25 6.78
N TYR A 223 -2.47 -3.91 7.49
CA TYR A 223 -2.56 -3.24 8.80
C TYR A 223 -3.12 -1.82 8.67
N LEU A 224 -2.64 -1.05 7.69
CA LEU A 224 -3.19 0.28 7.42
C LEU A 224 -4.69 0.20 7.13
N LEU A 225 -5.12 -0.78 6.32
CA LEU A 225 -6.53 -0.99 6.03
C LEU A 225 -7.31 -1.43 7.28
N ASP A 226 -6.77 -2.35 8.11
CA ASP A 226 -7.46 -2.80 9.32
C ASP A 226 -7.66 -1.66 10.34
N GLU A 227 -6.67 -0.79 10.48
CA GLU A 227 -6.66 0.27 11.47
C GLU A 227 -7.42 1.54 11.04
N THR A 228 -7.64 1.73 9.74
CA THR A 228 -8.09 3.04 9.24
C THR A 228 -9.40 3.01 8.46
N VAL A 229 -9.87 1.85 7.97
CA VAL A 229 -11.07 1.78 7.14
C VAL A 229 -12.25 1.06 7.80
N GLU A 230 -13.46 1.43 7.41
CA GLU A 230 -14.73 0.88 7.87
C GLU A 230 -15.49 0.16 6.75
N GLU A 231 -15.03 0.32 5.51
CA GLU A 231 -15.58 -0.33 4.33
C GLU A 231 -14.45 -0.68 3.37
N ILE A 232 -14.48 -1.91 2.82
CA ILE A 232 -13.61 -2.32 1.72
C ILE A 232 -14.42 -2.34 0.42
N SER A 233 -13.95 -1.59 -0.57
CA SER A 233 -14.43 -1.61 -1.94
C SER A 233 -13.48 -2.45 -2.80
N GLU A 234 -13.88 -3.68 -3.15
CA GLU A 234 -13.11 -4.60 -3.98
C GLU A 234 -13.37 -4.32 -5.46
N LEU A 235 -12.33 -3.97 -6.20
CA LEU A 235 -12.37 -3.75 -7.66
C LEU A 235 -11.88 -5.00 -8.40
N GLU A 236 -12.80 -5.72 -9.03
CA GLU A 236 -12.53 -6.93 -9.82
C GLU A 236 -13.26 -6.84 -11.17
N ASP A 237 -12.56 -7.13 -12.27
CA ASP A 237 -13.09 -7.10 -13.65
C ASP A 237 -13.83 -5.80 -14.03
N GLY A 238 -13.36 -4.68 -13.49
CA GLY A 238 -13.91 -3.33 -13.72
C GLY A 238 -15.16 -3.00 -12.92
N ARG A 239 -15.55 -3.86 -11.97
CA ARG A 239 -16.72 -3.68 -11.10
C ARG A 239 -16.31 -3.56 -9.65
N ILE A 240 -17.05 -2.79 -8.86
CA ILE A 240 -16.87 -2.69 -7.41
C ILE A 240 -17.88 -3.56 -6.68
N THR A 241 -17.38 -4.29 -5.68
CA THR A 241 -18.18 -4.93 -4.64
C THR A 241 -17.79 -4.32 -3.30
N SER A 242 -18.74 -3.71 -2.59
CA SER A 242 -18.50 -3.13 -1.27
C SER A 242 -18.75 -4.15 -0.17
N TRP A 243 -17.86 -4.14 0.83
CA TRP A 243 -17.87 -5.02 1.99
C TRP A 243 -17.79 -4.16 3.25
N PRO A 244 -18.77 -4.24 4.15
CA PRO A 244 -18.71 -3.52 5.41
C PRO A 244 -17.64 -4.09 6.34
N GLY A 245 -16.95 -3.23 7.06
CA GLY A 245 -15.89 -3.57 7.99
C GLY A 245 -14.48 -3.31 7.44
N ASN A 246 -13.49 -3.63 8.27
CA ASN A 246 -12.07 -3.50 7.96
C ASN A 246 -11.57 -4.66 7.07
N TYR A 247 -10.26 -4.72 6.83
CA TYR A 247 -9.66 -5.73 5.96
C TYR A 247 -9.86 -7.16 6.52
N SER A 248 -9.71 -7.37 7.82
CA SER A 248 -9.92 -8.68 8.46
C SER A 248 -11.36 -9.16 8.33
N ALA A 249 -12.35 -8.29 8.51
CA ALA A 249 -13.75 -8.62 8.29
C ALA A 249 -14.05 -8.95 6.82
N TYR A 250 -13.46 -8.20 5.89
CA TYR A 250 -13.57 -8.44 4.45
C TYR A 250 -13.03 -9.82 4.06
N THR A 251 -11.83 -10.21 4.54
CA THR A 251 -11.25 -11.52 4.19
C THR A 251 -12.15 -12.69 4.60
N VAL A 252 -12.69 -12.63 5.82
CA VAL A 252 -13.63 -13.65 6.32
C VAL A 252 -14.91 -13.68 5.49
N ALA A 253 -15.51 -12.52 5.21
CA ALA A 253 -16.75 -12.42 4.45
C ALA A 253 -16.56 -12.90 2.99
N ARG A 254 -15.43 -12.54 2.36
CA ARG A 254 -15.05 -12.98 1.02
C ARG A 254 -14.86 -14.48 0.95
N GLU A 255 -14.13 -15.07 1.89
CA GLU A 255 -13.92 -16.53 1.94
C GLU A 255 -15.26 -17.28 2.09
N LEU A 256 -16.14 -16.80 2.96
CA LEU A 256 -17.47 -17.38 3.15
C LEU A 256 -18.32 -17.30 1.86
N LYS A 257 -18.30 -16.14 1.16
CA LYS A 257 -18.99 -15.97 -0.13
C LYS A 257 -18.46 -16.94 -1.17
N LEU A 258 -17.15 -17.09 -1.30
CA LEU A 258 -16.51 -18.01 -2.24
C LEU A 258 -16.86 -19.48 -1.93
N LYS A 259 -16.80 -19.88 -0.65
CA LYS A 259 -17.21 -21.23 -0.22
C LYS A 259 -18.67 -21.52 -0.55
N ARG A 260 -19.57 -20.56 -0.31
CA ARG A 260 -20.99 -20.67 -0.65
C ARG A 260 -21.21 -20.78 -2.16
N GLN A 261 -20.53 -19.97 -2.95
CA GLN A 261 -20.60 -20.02 -4.42
C GLN A 261 -20.10 -21.37 -4.94
N GLN A 262 -19.02 -21.93 -4.35
CA GLN A 262 -18.51 -23.26 -4.70
C GLN A 262 -19.52 -24.35 -4.41
N GLN A 263 -20.19 -24.31 -3.26
CA GLN A 263 -21.23 -25.28 -2.91
C GLN A 263 -22.41 -25.21 -3.91
N LEU A 264 -22.85 -24.00 -4.25
CA LEU A 264 -23.91 -23.79 -5.23
C LEU A 264 -23.51 -24.30 -6.62
N TYR A 265 -22.28 -24.00 -7.06
CA TYR A 265 -21.75 -24.48 -8.34
C TYR A 265 -21.70 -26.00 -8.39
N VAL A 266 -21.14 -26.67 -7.38
CA VAL A 266 -21.05 -28.13 -7.31
C VAL A 266 -22.45 -28.76 -7.30
N SER A 267 -23.39 -28.18 -6.55
CA SER A 267 -24.80 -28.65 -6.53
C SER A 267 -25.45 -28.51 -7.91
N GLN A 268 -25.28 -27.37 -8.57
CA GLN A 268 -25.82 -27.14 -9.91
C GLN A 268 -25.19 -28.07 -10.96
N GLN A 269 -23.89 -28.32 -10.90
CA GLN A 269 -23.21 -29.25 -11.82
C GLN A 269 -23.73 -30.68 -11.67
N LYS A 270 -23.98 -31.12 -10.42
CA LYS A 270 -24.62 -32.45 -10.16
C LYS A 270 -26.02 -32.54 -10.78
N GLU A 271 -26.83 -31.48 -10.64
CA GLU A 271 -28.17 -31.46 -11.21
C GLU A 271 -28.13 -31.38 -12.76
N ILE A 272 -27.22 -30.60 -13.35
CA ILE A 272 -27.03 -30.60 -14.80
C ILE A 272 -26.62 -31.97 -15.32
N ALA A 273 -25.64 -32.65 -14.68
CA ALA A 273 -25.22 -33.99 -15.06
C ALA A 273 -26.35 -34.99 -14.99
N ARG A 274 -27.19 -34.91 -13.94
CA ARG A 274 -28.39 -35.76 -13.80
C ARG A 274 -29.41 -35.53 -14.92
N LEU A 275 -29.65 -34.29 -15.29
CA LEU A 275 -30.55 -33.92 -16.38
C LEU A 275 -30.00 -34.38 -17.74
N GLU A 276 -28.70 -34.23 -17.99
CA GLU A 276 -28.05 -34.71 -19.21
C GLU A 276 -28.08 -36.22 -19.34
N GLU A 277 -27.91 -36.95 -18.25
CA GLU A 277 -28.06 -38.41 -18.24
C GLU A 277 -29.51 -38.84 -18.56
N ALA A 278 -30.48 -38.13 -17.97
CA ALA A 278 -31.89 -38.36 -18.31
C ALA A 278 -32.20 -38.07 -19.78
N ILE A 279 -31.62 -36.98 -20.35
CA ILE A 279 -31.75 -36.67 -21.77
C ILE A 279 -31.15 -37.75 -22.64
N ARG A 280 -29.95 -38.25 -22.31
CA ARG A 280 -29.30 -39.35 -23.03
C ARG A 280 -30.17 -40.61 -23.01
N ARG A 281 -30.72 -40.96 -21.86
CA ARG A 281 -31.63 -42.12 -21.71
C ARG A 281 -32.90 -41.97 -22.52
N PHE A 282 -33.55 -40.78 -22.49
CA PHE A 282 -34.75 -40.54 -23.29
C PHE A 282 -34.48 -40.54 -24.80
N LYS A 283 -33.33 -40.00 -25.25
CA LYS A 283 -32.91 -40.07 -26.66
C LYS A 283 -32.63 -41.51 -27.13
N LEU A 284 -31.98 -42.32 -26.29
CA LEU A 284 -31.74 -43.72 -26.57
C LEU A 284 -33.08 -44.52 -26.69
N TRP A 285 -34.02 -44.30 -25.77
CA TRP A 285 -35.33 -44.94 -25.86
C TRP A 285 -36.13 -44.49 -27.10
N ALA A 286 -36.02 -43.21 -27.46
CA ALA A 286 -36.66 -42.70 -28.68
C ALA A 286 -36.05 -43.26 -29.96
N SER A 287 -34.77 -43.68 -29.98
CA SER A 287 -34.13 -44.35 -31.12
C SER A 287 -34.51 -45.85 -31.23
N LEU A 288 -34.82 -46.52 -30.12
CA LEU A 288 -35.20 -47.92 -30.09
C LEU A 288 -36.69 -48.13 -30.40
N VAL A 289 -37.54 -47.21 -29.92
CA VAL A 289 -38.99 -47.21 -30.18
C VAL A 289 -39.40 -45.77 -30.46
N VAL A 290 -39.88 -45.51 -31.72
CA VAL A 290 -40.32 -44.16 -32.12
C VAL A 290 -41.50 -43.75 -31.24
N ASN A 291 -41.24 -42.99 -30.17
CA ASN A 291 -42.25 -42.51 -29.25
C ASN A 291 -42.05 -40.99 -28.99
N GLU A 292 -42.99 -40.23 -29.52
CA GLU A 292 -42.98 -38.74 -29.40
C GLU A 292 -42.91 -38.24 -27.94
N ARG A 293 -43.44 -39.04 -26.98
CA ARG A 293 -43.37 -38.70 -25.55
C ARG A 293 -41.92 -38.61 -25.06
N HIS A 294 -41.03 -39.52 -25.46
CA HIS A 294 -39.63 -39.52 -25.04
C HIS A 294 -38.87 -38.33 -25.65
N ILE A 295 -39.16 -38.00 -26.90
CA ILE A 295 -38.59 -36.80 -27.57
C ILE A 295 -39.04 -35.54 -26.83
N LYS A 296 -40.32 -35.43 -26.48
CA LYS A 296 -40.86 -34.29 -25.74
C LYS A 296 -40.25 -34.17 -24.33
N GLN A 297 -40.06 -35.29 -23.63
CA GLN A 297 -39.41 -35.33 -22.33
C GLN A 297 -37.93 -34.90 -22.40
N ALA A 298 -37.18 -35.37 -23.40
CA ALA A 298 -35.80 -34.93 -23.64
C ALA A 298 -35.71 -33.41 -23.90
N ARG A 299 -36.60 -32.88 -24.76
CA ARG A 299 -36.65 -31.41 -25.04
C ARG A 299 -37.02 -30.60 -23.80
N ASN A 300 -37.94 -31.08 -22.96
CA ASN A 300 -38.31 -30.37 -21.73
C ASN A 300 -37.15 -30.33 -20.74
N LYS A 301 -36.39 -31.41 -20.58
CA LYS A 301 -35.18 -31.44 -19.75
C LYS A 301 -34.08 -30.52 -20.31
N GLN A 302 -33.92 -30.49 -21.64
CA GLN A 302 -32.99 -29.60 -22.29
C GLN A 302 -33.34 -28.12 -22.03
N ARG A 303 -34.62 -27.74 -22.17
CA ARG A 303 -35.11 -26.40 -21.85
C ARG A 303 -34.95 -26.05 -20.36
N GLN A 304 -35.02 -27.04 -19.48
CA GLN A 304 -34.76 -26.83 -18.04
C GLN A 304 -33.33 -26.41 -17.80
N ILE A 305 -32.33 -27.05 -18.44
CA ILE A 305 -30.91 -26.67 -18.36
C ILE A 305 -30.70 -25.29 -18.96
N GLU A 306 -31.31 -24.97 -20.10
CA GLU A 306 -31.17 -23.66 -20.79
C GLU A 306 -31.74 -22.50 -19.97
N ARG A 307 -32.77 -22.76 -19.15
CA ARG A 307 -33.42 -21.76 -18.27
C ARG A 307 -32.76 -21.62 -16.91
N MET A 308 -31.82 -22.51 -16.56
CA MET A 308 -31.07 -22.39 -15.30
C MET A 308 -30.13 -21.22 -15.36
N ASP A 309 -30.21 -20.30 -14.39
CA ASP A 309 -29.19 -19.29 -14.15
C ASP A 309 -27.89 -20.01 -13.79
N LYS A 310 -26.94 -19.95 -14.71
CA LYS A 310 -25.66 -20.65 -14.52
C LYS A 310 -24.85 -19.94 -13.45
N VAL A 311 -24.60 -20.65 -12.34
CA VAL A 311 -23.66 -20.20 -11.33
C VAL A 311 -22.26 -20.24 -11.95
N GLU A 312 -21.59 -19.09 -11.99
CA GLU A 312 -20.20 -19.03 -12.45
C GLU A 312 -19.31 -19.86 -11.54
N ARG A 313 -18.37 -20.59 -12.15
CA ARG A 313 -17.37 -21.33 -11.38
C ARG A 313 -16.58 -20.34 -10.53
N PRO A 314 -16.59 -20.47 -9.18
CA PRO A 314 -15.80 -19.57 -8.35
C PRO A 314 -14.33 -19.70 -8.69
N VAL A 315 -13.64 -18.56 -8.72
CA VAL A 315 -12.23 -18.47 -9.10
C VAL A 315 -11.30 -18.86 -7.94
N LEU A 316 -11.75 -19.77 -7.07
CA LEU A 316 -10.92 -20.34 -6.00
C LEU A 316 -9.60 -20.95 -6.51
N GLU A 317 -9.56 -21.41 -7.76
CA GLU A 317 -8.36 -22.04 -8.34
C GLU A 317 -7.51 -21.10 -9.22
N ARG A 318 -8.00 -19.89 -9.57
CA ARG A 318 -7.16 -18.91 -10.31
C ARG A 318 -5.94 -18.45 -9.51
N ARG A 319 -5.96 -18.63 -8.18
CA ARG A 319 -4.98 -18.07 -7.24
C ARG A 319 -4.09 -19.11 -6.55
N LYS A 320 -4.21 -20.37 -6.88
CA LYS A 320 -3.16 -21.32 -6.51
C LYS A 320 -2.04 -21.21 -7.55
N ILE A 321 -1.11 -20.30 -7.32
CA ILE A 321 0.22 -20.47 -7.86
C ILE A 321 0.61 -21.86 -7.37
N GLY A 322 0.83 -22.79 -8.29
CA GLY A 322 1.30 -24.14 -7.93
C GLY A 322 2.78 -24.06 -7.60
N LEU A 323 3.11 -23.28 -6.62
CA LEU A 323 4.41 -23.11 -6.00
C LEU A 323 4.62 -24.34 -5.10
N GLU A 324 5.15 -25.41 -5.60
CA GLU A 324 5.76 -26.43 -4.74
C GLU A 324 7.21 -26.03 -4.50
N LEU A 325 7.49 -25.28 -3.42
CA LEU A 325 8.83 -25.04 -2.92
C LEU A 325 9.43 -26.36 -2.45
N ARG A 326 10.12 -27.07 -3.35
CA ARG A 326 10.88 -28.28 -3.01
C ARG A 326 12.28 -27.87 -2.60
N GLY A 327 12.57 -27.83 -1.30
CA GLY A 327 13.92 -27.68 -0.80
C GLY A 327 14.62 -29.05 -0.63
N LYS A 328 15.92 -29.12 -0.95
CA LYS A 328 16.74 -30.30 -0.62
C LYS A 328 16.85 -30.40 0.91
N ALA A 329 16.29 -31.43 1.50
CA ALA A 329 16.20 -31.61 2.96
C ALA A 329 17.52 -31.98 3.66
N ARG A 330 18.70 -31.83 3.04
CA ARG A 330 20.01 -32.18 3.62
C ARG A 330 20.82 -30.92 3.96
N GLY A 331 21.17 -30.74 5.23
CA GLY A 331 22.01 -29.67 5.74
C GLY A 331 22.29 -29.87 7.23
N GLY A 332 23.41 -29.34 7.72
CA GLY A 332 23.74 -29.30 9.16
C GLY A 332 22.73 -28.49 9.98
N LYS A 333 22.87 -28.50 11.30
CA LYS A 333 22.01 -27.74 12.21
C LYS A 333 22.21 -26.22 12.05
N LYS A 334 23.45 -25.79 11.78
CA LYS A 334 23.80 -24.38 11.51
C LYS A 334 23.85 -24.15 10.00
N VAL A 335 23.28 -23.03 9.56
CA VAL A 335 23.13 -22.64 8.15
C VAL A 335 24.11 -21.53 7.79
N ILE A 336 24.08 -20.42 8.55
CA ILE A 336 24.94 -19.25 8.37
C ILE A 336 25.37 -18.77 9.74
N GLU A 337 26.66 -18.40 9.89
CA GLU A 337 27.18 -17.73 11.08
C GLU A 337 27.99 -16.49 10.67
N LEU A 338 27.78 -15.42 11.40
CA LEU A 338 28.58 -14.21 11.36
C LEU A 338 29.29 -14.08 12.70
N HIS A 339 30.60 -13.80 12.67
CA HIS A 339 31.42 -13.59 13.85
C HIS A 339 32.12 -12.24 13.74
N GLU A 340 31.78 -11.32 14.63
CA GLU A 340 32.30 -9.94 14.65
C GLU A 340 32.31 -9.28 13.26
N ALA A 341 31.31 -9.60 12.42
CA ALA A 341 31.28 -9.20 11.03
C ALA A 341 30.91 -7.72 10.89
N SER A 342 31.79 -6.94 10.26
CA SER A 342 31.55 -5.52 9.97
C SER A 342 31.53 -5.29 8.47
N VAL A 343 30.75 -4.29 8.04
CA VAL A 343 30.67 -3.84 6.63
C VAL A 343 30.75 -2.33 6.60
N ALA A 344 31.72 -1.79 5.86
CA ALA A 344 31.89 -0.36 5.60
C ALA A 344 31.99 -0.08 4.10
N PHE A 345 31.53 1.10 3.68
CA PHE A 345 31.68 1.63 2.32
C PHE A 345 32.41 2.97 2.40
N ASP A 346 33.55 3.10 1.70
CA ASP A 346 34.36 4.33 1.67
C ASP A 346 34.62 4.91 3.07
N ASP A 347 35.00 4.03 4.03
CA ASP A 347 35.25 4.34 5.46
C ASP A 347 34.00 4.71 6.29
N ASP A 348 32.79 4.63 5.71
CA ASP A 348 31.55 4.83 6.45
C ASP A 348 30.99 3.45 6.92
N PRO A 349 31.01 3.15 8.25
CA PRO A 349 30.56 1.88 8.77
C PRO A 349 29.03 1.78 8.72
N VAL A 350 28.52 0.73 8.08
CA VAL A 350 27.09 0.43 7.97
C VAL A 350 26.66 -0.68 8.93
N LEU A 351 27.51 -1.68 9.14
CA LEU A 351 27.30 -2.74 10.12
C LEU A 351 28.60 -2.91 10.94
N ILE A 352 28.47 -3.05 12.25
CA ILE A 352 29.60 -3.05 13.17
C ILE A 352 29.53 -4.27 14.09
N GLY A 353 30.56 -5.17 14.03
CA GLY A 353 30.74 -6.26 14.98
C GLY A 353 29.54 -7.21 15.12
N VAL A 354 28.94 -7.61 13.99
CA VAL A 354 27.71 -8.41 14.00
C VAL A 354 28.01 -9.86 14.34
N ASP A 355 27.40 -10.36 15.42
CA ASP A 355 27.34 -11.76 15.80
C ASP A 355 25.95 -12.33 15.57
N LEU A 356 25.78 -13.21 14.58
CA LEU A 356 24.47 -13.77 14.23
C LEU A 356 24.63 -15.25 13.79
N SER A 357 23.83 -16.13 14.39
CA SER A 357 23.77 -17.54 13.99
C SER A 357 22.36 -17.89 13.52
N VAL A 358 22.25 -18.45 12.32
CA VAL A 358 20.99 -18.88 11.72
C VAL A 358 20.94 -20.40 11.65
N SER A 359 19.89 -20.96 12.21
CA SER A 359 19.66 -22.41 12.29
C SER A 359 18.80 -22.93 11.13
N ARG A 360 18.87 -24.22 10.89
CA ARG A 360 18.08 -24.89 9.86
C ARG A 360 16.59 -24.83 10.18
N GLY A 361 15.79 -24.49 9.18
CA GLY A 361 14.32 -24.38 9.28
C GLY A 361 13.84 -23.13 9.98
N GLU A 362 14.75 -22.26 10.37
CA GLU A 362 14.43 -20.98 11.02
C GLU A 362 13.86 -19.97 10.02
N ARG A 363 12.90 -19.18 10.46
CA ARG A 363 12.29 -18.07 9.70
C ARG A 363 12.59 -16.75 10.39
N LEU A 364 13.55 -16.02 9.84
CA LEU A 364 14.12 -14.84 10.45
C LEU A 364 13.71 -13.57 9.70
N GLY A 365 12.92 -12.71 10.34
CA GLY A 365 12.53 -11.40 9.82
C GLY A 365 13.53 -10.32 10.21
N ILE A 366 14.05 -9.55 9.24
CA ILE A 366 14.95 -8.42 9.47
C ILE A 366 14.14 -7.13 9.42
N VAL A 367 14.20 -6.34 10.51
CA VAL A 367 13.47 -5.09 10.68
C VAL A 367 14.42 -3.94 11.04
N GLY A 368 13.97 -2.69 10.91
CA GLY A 368 14.73 -1.49 11.28
C GLY A 368 14.38 -0.29 10.41
N PRO A 369 14.88 0.91 10.74
CA PRO A 369 14.66 2.12 9.97
C PRO A 369 15.19 2.03 8.53
N ASN A 370 14.69 2.90 7.65
CA ASN A 370 15.28 3.02 6.32
C ASN A 370 16.71 3.55 6.41
N GLY A 371 17.64 2.92 5.66
CA GLY A 371 19.06 3.26 5.71
C GLY A 371 19.86 2.60 6.83
N ALA A 372 19.25 1.82 7.75
CA ALA A 372 19.94 1.16 8.85
C ALA A 372 20.88 0.00 8.44
N GLY A 373 20.93 -0.38 7.15
CA GLY A 373 21.79 -1.48 6.70
C GLY A 373 21.09 -2.83 6.52
N LYS A 374 19.76 -2.93 6.55
CA LYS A 374 18.99 -4.19 6.39
C LYS A 374 19.36 -4.97 5.13
N SER A 375 19.35 -4.31 3.97
CA SER A 375 19.74 -4.93 2.68
C SER A 375 21.21 -5.29 2.64
N VAL A 376 22.08 -4.57 3.36
CA VAL A 376 23.50 -4.89 3.51
C VAL A 376 23.65 -6.19 4.31
N LEU A 377 22.92 -6.33 5.43
CA LEU A 377 22.89 -7.56 6.23
C LEU A 377 22.34 -8.74 5.40
N ALA A 378 21.28 -8.55 4.62
CA ALA A 378 20.75 -9.59 3.73
C ALA A 378 21.77 -10.04 2.69
N LYS A 379 22.50 -9.10 2.05
CA LYS A 379 23.58 -9.42 1.09
C LYS A 379 24.77 -10.11 1.75
N LEU A 380 25.13 -9.68 2.97
CA LEU A 380 26.17 -10.33 3.77
C LEU A 380 25.78 -11.78 4.10
N LEU A 381 24.55 -12.02 4.58
CA LEU A 381 24.01 -13.35 4.84
C LEU A 381 23.92 -14.21 3.58
N ALA A 382 23.54 -13.63 2.44
CA ALA A 382 23.51 -14.32 1.16
C ALA A 382 24.90 -14.66 0.59
N GLY A 383 25.97 -14.02 1.11
CA GLY A 383 27.34 -14.20 0.61
C GLY A 383 27.62 -13.45 -0.70
N ILE A 384 26.80 -12.47 -1.02
CA ILE A 384 26.99 -11.57 -2.17
C ILE A 384 27.99 -10.47 -1.82
N LEU A 385 27.93 -10.01 -0.56
CA LEU A 385 28.84 -9.02 -0.02
C LEU A 385 29.74 -9.71 1.03
N PRO A 386 31.08 -9.68 0.88
CA PRO A 386 31.98 -10.16 1.91
C PRO A 386 32.02 -9.15 3.09
N PRO A 387 32.29 -9.60 4.32
CA PRO A 387 32.52 -8.67 5.42
C PRO A 387 33.86 -7.92 5.18
N THR A 388 33.92 -6.66 5.65
CA THR A 388 35.16 -5.86 5.65
C THR A 388 36.10 -6.34 6.77
N GLU A 389 35.51 -6.67 7.94
CA GLU A 389 36.19 -7.26 9.10
C GLU A 389 35.32 -8.39 9.67
N GLY A 390 35.96 -9.33 10.39
CA GLY A 390 35.29 -10.49 10.93
C GLY A 390 35.11 -11.60 9.92
N GLU A 391 34.29 -12.59 10.24
CA GLU A 391 34.13 -13.80 9.42
C GLU A 391 32.66 -14.14 9.15
N ARG A 392 32.41 -14.65 7.94
CA ARG A 392 31.15 -15.27 7.53
C ARG A 392 31.37 -16.73 7.21
N TRP A 393 30.65 -17.61 7.90
CA TRP A 393 30.64 -19.04 7.63
C TRP A 393 29.30 -19.50 7.07
N THR A 394 29.32 -20.44 6.14
CA THR A 394 28.12 -21.08 5.58
C THR A 394 28.30 -22.58 5.57
N GLY A 395 27.27 -23.32 5.94
CA GLY A 395 27.28 -24.78 5.92
C GLY A 395 27.56 -25.33 4.52
N PRO A 396 28.42 -26.37 4.38
CA PRO A 396 28.92 -26.83 3.07
C PRO A 396 27.83 -27.40 2.13
N SER A 397 26.67 -27.74 2.66
CA SER A 397 25.51 -28.24 1.88
C SER A 397 24.39 -27.21 1.71
N ILE A 398 24.67 -25.96 2.02
CA ILE A 398 23.66 -24.88 1.94
C ILE A 398 23.72 -24.25 0.54
N ASP A 399 22.57 -24.28 -0.13
CA ASP A 399 22.32 -23.61 -1.40
C ASP A 399 21.37 -22.44 -1.13
N ILE A 400 21.86 -21.21 -1.34
CA ILE A 400 21.15 -19.98 -1.02
C ILE A 400 20.50 -19.42 -2.28
N GLY A 401 19.18 -19.28 -2.23
CA GLY A 401 18.40 -18.49 -3.19
C GLY A 401 18.24 -17.06 -2.69
N TYR A 402 18.77 -16.08 -3.42
CA TYR A 402 18.68 -14.67 -3.05
C TYR A 402 17.71 -13.92 -3.97
N LEU A 403 16.77 -13.17 -3.38
CA LEU A 403 15.92 -12.22 -4.07
C LEU A 403 16.39 -10.80 -3.75
N ALA A 404 16.89 -10.10 -4.75
CA ALA A 404 17.32 -8.71 -4.62
C ALA A 404 16.13 -7.74 -4.77
N GLN A 405 16.18 -6.62 -4.06
CA GLN A 405 15.18 -5.56 -4.16
C GLN A 405 15.12 -4.93 -5.56
N ASN A 406 16.28 -4.73 -6.21
CA ASN A 406 16.43 -4.13 -7.53
C ASN A 406 17.39 -4.99 -8.36
N ASP A 407 16.88 -6.06 -8.95
CA ASP A 407 17.65 -6.87 -9.91
C ASP A 407 17.10 -6.56 -11.31
N GLU A 408 17.93 -5.93 -12.14
CA GLU A 408 17.60 -5.65 -13.53
C GLU A 408 17.92 -6.89 -14.37
N PRO A 409 16.89 -7.51 -14.97
CA PRO A 409 17.11 -8.65 -15.83
C PRO A 409 17.90 -8.23 -17.08
N PRO A 410 18.61 -9.17 -17.74
CA PRO A 410 19.36 -8.89 -18.96
C PRO A 410 18.48 -8.22 -20.01
N PRO A 411 18.95 -7.14 -20.66
CA PRO A 411 18.18 -6.44 -21.68
C PRO A 411 17.82 -7.40 -22.83
N GLY A 412 16.53 -7.38 -23.24
CA GLY A 412 16.02 -8.23 -24.30
C GLY A 412 15.65 -9.66 -23.90
N ALA A 413 15.90 -10.09 -22.66
CA ALA A 413 15.45 -11.39 -22.17
C ALA A 413 13.91 -11.42 -22.06
N SER A 414 13.31 -12.57 -22.37
CA SER A 414 11.89 -12.83 -22.14
C SER A 414 11.70 -13.76 -20.92
N PRO A 415 10.55 -13.70 -20.21
CA PRO A 415 10.23 -14.64 -19.14
C PRO A 415 10.42 -16.10 -19.55
N LEU A 416 9.98 -16.45 -20.77
CA LEU A 416 10.13 -17.80 -21.32
C LEU A 416 11.59 -18.19 -21.51
N GLY A 417 12.43 -17.27 -22.03
CA GLY A 417 13.87 -17.49 -22.22
C GLY A 417 14.53 -17.75 -20.87
N LEU A 418 14.35 -16.86 -19.89
CA LEU A 418 14.94 -16.97 -18.56
C LEU A 418 14.58 -18.27 -17.83
N VAL A 419 13.30 -18.70 -17.91
CA VAL A 419 12.85 -19.97 -17.33
C VAL A 419 13.54 -21.18 -17.97
N ARG A 420 13.72 -21.17 -19.29
CA ARG A 420 14.38 -22.26 -20.03
C ARG A 420 15.89 -22.28 -19.82
N ASP A 421 16.49 -21.10 -19.62
CA ASP A 421 17.93 -20.99 -19.27
C ASP A 421 18.20 -21.50 -17.84
N ALA A 422 17.29 -21.21 -16.90
CA ALA A 422 17.38 -21.67 -15.52
C ALA A 422 17.17 -23.20 -15.39
N ARG A 423 16.31 -23.79 -16.23
CA ARG A 423 16.06 -25.24 -16.28
C ARG A 423 15.68 -25.66 -17.70
N PRO A 424 16.30 -26.69 -18.25
CA PRO A 424 15.97 -27.18 -19.61
C PRO A 424 14.57 -27.80 -19.62
N LEU A 425 13.57 -26.97 -19.98
CA LEU A 425 12.17 -27.33 -20.10
C LEU A 425 11.70 -27.22 -21.54
N TYR A 426 10.77 -28.09 -21.95
CA TYR A 426 10.05 -27.87 -23.19
C TYR A 426 9.22 -26.58 -23.13
N GLU A 427 9.05 -25.91 -24.26
CA GLU A 427 8.34 -24.61 -24.31
C GLU A 427 6.94 -24.66 -23.66
N GLY A 428 6.17 -25.70 -23.96
CA GLY A 428 4.84 -25.89 -23.40
C GLY A 428 4.84 -26.07 -21.86
N GLU A 429 5.88 -26.66 -21.30
CA GLU A 429 6.05 -26.83 -19.85
C GLU A 429 6.45 -25.49 -19.19
N ALA A 430 7.36 -24.76 -19.81
CA ALA A 430 7.77 -23.44 -19.34
C ALA A 430 6.60 -22.43 -19.39
N VAL A 431 5.81 -22.42 -20.48
CA VAL A 431 4.59 -21.59 -20.59
C VAL A 431 3.56 -21.97 -19.52
N LYS A 432 3.34 -23.27 -19.31
CA LYS A 432 2.42 -23.76 -18.25
C LYS A 432 2.90 -23.36 -16.86
N LEU A 433 4.20 -23.40 -16.62
CA LEU A 433 4.81 -22.97 -15.36
C LEU A 433 4.64 -21.44 -15.15
N LEU A 434 4.97 -20.63 -16.15
CA LEU A 434 4.73 -19.18 -16.12
C LEU A 434 3.25 -18.84 -15.91
N GLY A 435 2.34 -19.60 -16.54
CA GLY A 435 0.91 -19.46 -16.31
C GLY A 435 0.48 -19.72 -14.85
N ARG A 436 1.17 -20.63 -14.13
CA ARG A 436 0.96 -20.84 -12.69
C ARG A 436 1.40 -19.64 -11.85
N PHE A 437 2.38 -18.86 -12.35
CA PHE A 437 2.82 -17.60 -11.77
C PHE A 437 2.05 -16.38 -12.28
N LEU A 438 0.86 -16.61 -12.84
CA LEU A 438 -0.07 -15.58 -13.31
C LEU A 438 0.45 -14.75 -14.48
N PHE A 439 1.41 -15.25 -15.28
CA PHE A 439 1.78 -14.63 -16.53
C PHE A 439 0.77 -14.96 -17.62
N ARG A 440 0.35 -13.96 -18.37
CA ARG A 440 -0.50 -14.14 -19.56
C ARG A 440 0.32 -14.69 -20.71
N TYR A 441 -0.34 -15.40 -21.63
CA TYR A 441 0.33 -16.02 -22.77
C TYR A 441 1.11 -15.01 -23.63
N GLU A 442 0.60 -13.79 -23.78
CA GLU A 442 1.26 -12.71 -24.49
C GLU A 442 2.54 -12.25 -23.79
N GLN A 443 2.49 -12.11 -22.48
CA GLN A 443 3.59 -11.60 -21.65
C GLN A 443 4.80 -12.53 -21.58
N VAL A 444 4.62 -13.85 -21.80
CA VAL A 444 5.72 -14.82 -21.65
C VAL A 444 6.82 -14.64 -22.69
N ARG A 445 6.52 -13.98 -23.82
CA ARG A 445 7.46 -13.72 -24.92
C ARG A 445 7.88 -12.27 -25.05
N GLU A 446 7.23 -11.36 -24.31
CA GLU A 446 7.62 -9.96 -24.29
C GLU A 446 8.93 -9.76 -23.51
N PRO A 447 9.70 -8.70 -23.78
CA PRO A 447 10.89 -8.37 -23.01
C PRO A 447 10.54 -8.16 -21.53
N VAL A 448 11.39 -8.65 -20.60
CA VAL A 448 11.17 -8.49 -19.15
C VAL A 448 11.11 -7.02 -18.73
N THR A 449 11.68 -6.12 -19.51
CA THR A 449 11.60 -4.66 -19.30
C THR A 449 10.17 -4.10 -19.37
N SER A 450 9.25 -4.78 -20.10
CA SER A 450 7.83 -4.39 -20.17
C SER A 450 7.00 -4.82 -18.96
N LEU A 451 7.54 -5.69 -18.09
CA LEU A 451 6.86 -6.19 -16.92
C LEU A 451 6.77 -5.11 -15.82
N SER A 452 5.65 -5.10 -15.11
CA SER A 452 5.49 -4.32 -13.87
C SER A 452 6.44 -4.83 -12.77
N GLY A 453 6.69 -4.00 -11.74
CA GLY A 453 7.53 -4.40 -10.60
C GLY A 453 7.08 -5.72 -9.97
N GLY A 454 5.79 -5.90 -9.70
CA GLY A 454 5.27 -7.13 -9.13
C GLY A 454 5.37 -8.35 -10.04
N GLU A 455 5.27 -8.18 -11.35
CA GLU A 455 5.51 -9.25 -12.32
C GLU A 455 6.99 -9.65 -12.37
N ARG A 456 7.90 -8.69 -12.26
CA ARG A 456 9.34 -8.96 -12.14
C ARG A 456 9.66 -9.75 -10.88
N THR A 457 9.14 -9.33 -9.72
CA THR A 457 9.32 -10.05 -8.45
C THR A 457 8.81 -11.50 -8.54
N ARG A 458 7.64 -11.73 -9.15
CA ARG A 458 7.11 -13.09 -9.38
C ARG A 458 8.01 -13.93 -10.29
N LEU A 459 8.59 -13.32 -11.34
CA LEU A 459 9.52 -14.00 -12.22
C LEU A 459 10.81 -14.39 -11.49
N GLN A 460 11.39 -13.48 -10.71
CA GLN A 460 12.58 -13.73 -9.92
C GLN A 460 12.35 -14.87 -8.90
N LEU A 461 11.22 -14.84 -8.18
CA LEU A 461 10.83 -15.92 -7.27
C LEU A 461 10.74 -17.27 -8.01
N LEU A 462 10.12 -17.28 -9.20
CA LEU A 462 10.06 -18.48 -10.02
C LEU A 462 11.46 -18.99 -10.38
N LEU A 463 12.37 -18.11 -10.82
CA LEU A 463 13.74 -18.47 -11.20
C LEU A 463 14.54 -19.04 -10.00
N ILE A 464 14.39 -18.43 -8.82
CA ILE A 464 14.99 -18.93 -7.57
C ILE A 464 14.47 -20.33 -7.26
N MET A 465 13.18 -20.55 -7.37
CA MET A 465 12.55 -21.84 -7.07
C MET A 465 12.97 -22.96 -8.01
N LEU A 466 13.22 -22.65 -9.27
CA LEU A 466 13.71 -23.64 -10.24
C LEU A 466 15.08 -24.23 -9.88
N ARG A 467 15.86 -23.50 -9.05
CA ARG A 467 17.16 -23.97 -8.51
C ARG A 467 17.02 -24.89 -7.31
N GLU A 468 15.80 -24.98 -6.70
CA GLU A 468 15.51 -25.79 -5.51
C GLU A 468 16.46 -25.52 -4.33
N PRO A 469 16.65 -24.24 -3.90
CA PRO A 469 17.53 -23.90 -2.79
C PRO A 469 17.01 -24.48 -1.47
N ASN A 470 17.87 -24.60 -0.45
CA ASN A 470 17.48 -25.01 0.91
C ASN A 470 17.56 -23.85 1.94
N CYS A 471 18.02 -22.69 1.51
CA CYS A 471 17.99 -21.45 2.26
C CYS A 471 17.52 -20.31 1.32
N LEU A 472 16.57 -19.51 1.76
CA LEU A 472 16.10 -18.32 1.04
C LEU A 472 16.51 -17.07 1.79
N VAL A 473 17.05 -16.09 1.07
CA VAL A 473 17.29 -14.73 1.58
C VAL A 473 16.53 -13.78 0.66
N LEU A 474 15.50 -13.11 1.20
CA LEU A 474 14.56 -12.31 0.44
C LEU A 474 14.64 -10.84 0.90
N ASP A 475 15.00 -9.94 -0.01
CA ASP A 475 15.07 -8.50 0.29
C ASP A 475 13.79 -7.80 -0.23
N GLU A 476 12.89 -7.42 0.69
CA GLU A 476 11.58 -6.78 0.44
C GLU A 476 10.71 -7.57 -0.57
N PRO A 477 10.43 -8.87 -0.34
CA PRO A 477 9.71 -9.72 -1.29
C PRO A 477 8.26 -9.32 -1.52
N THR A 478 7.68 -8.53 -0.62
CA THR A 478 6.30 -8.05 -0.68
C THR A 478 6.13 -6.76 -1.48
N ASN A 479 7.23 -6.05 -1.78
CA ASN A 479 7.17 -4.80 -2.52
C ASN A 479 6.60 -5.01 -3.93
N HIS A 480 5.70 -4.11 -4.33
CA HIS A 480 5.00 -4.12 -5.62
C HIS A 480 4.06 -5.32 -5.85
N LEU A 481 3.91 -6.24 -4.91
CA LEU A 481 2.92 -7.30 -4.99
C LEU A 481 1.54 -6.77 -4.58
N ASP A 482 0.51 -7.23 -5.28
CA ASP A 482 -0.86 -7.06 -4.79
C ASP A 482 -1.16 -8.06 -3.66
N ILE A 483 -2.21 -7.78 -2.91
CA ILE A 483 -2.57 -8.56 -1.72
C ILE A 483 -2.73 -10.05 -2.05
N ASP A 484 -3.37 -10.37 -3.18
CA ASP A 484 -3.54 -11.76 -3.60
C ASP A 484 -2.20 -12.48 -3.86
N SER A 485 -1.24 -11.77 -4.49
CA SER A 485 0.10 -12.31 -4.73
C SER A 485 0.90 -12.47 -3.43
N MET A 486 0.72 -11.55 -2.48
CA MET A 486 1.34 -11.66 -1.14
C MET A 486 0.80 -12.87 -0.37
N GLU A 487 -0.52 -13.08 -0.32
CA GLU A 487 -1.13 -14.24 0.34
C GLU A 487 -0.62 -15.58 -0.21
N ILE A 488 -0.38 -15.63 -1.51
CA ILE A 488 0.18 -16.83 -2.15
C ILE A 488 1.64 -17.03 -1.76
N LEU A 489 2.46 -15.97 -1.79
CA LEU A 489 3.85 -16.03 -1.37
C LEU A 489 3.96 -16.51 0.09
N GLU A 490 3.12 -15.97 0.98
CA GLU A 490 3.04 -16.37 2.38
C GLU A 490 2.74 -17.87 2.53
N ALA A 491 1.68 -18.34 1.87
CA ALA A 491 1.27 -19.74 1.95
C ALA A 491 2.36 -20.71 1.44
N GLU A 492 3.18 -20.29 0.49
CA GLU A 492 4.27 -21.11 -0.03
C GLU A 492 5.52 -21.04 0.86
N LEU A 493 5.84 -19.88 1.44
CA LEU A 493 6.92 -19.76 2.41
C LEU A 493 6.61 -20.54 3.70
N GLU A 494 5.35 -20.58 4.15
CA GLU A 494 4.92 -21.42 5.28
C GLU A 494 5.20 -22.92 5.04
N ARG A 495 5.08 -23.37 3.78
CA ARG A 495 5.30 -24.78 3.40
C ARG A 495 6.74 -25.09 3.09
N PHE A 496 7.57 -24.07 2.90
CA PHE A 496 8.97 -24.27 2.55
C PHE A 496 9.73 -25.00 3.67
N PRO A 497 10.36 -26.15 3.41
CA PRO A 497 11.00 -26.95 4.46
C PRO A 497 12.40 -26.44 4.84
N GLY A 498 12.92 -25.43 4.13
CA GLY A 498 14.24 -24.82 4.34
C GLY A 498 14.23 -23.66 5.30
N THR A 499 15.37 -22.98 5.39
CA THR A 499 15.55 -21.76 6.17
C THR A 499 15.12 -20.55 5.35
N VAL A 500 14.44 -19.58 5.96
CA VAL A 500 14.00 -18.34 5.30
C VAL A 500 14.48 -17.14 6.12
N ILE A 501 15.23 -16.26 5.47
CA ILE A 501 15.66 -14.98 6.01
C ILE A 501 15.05 -13.90 5.12
N PHE A 502 14.41 -12.90 5.68
CA PHE A 502 13.77 -11.89 4.85
C PHE A 502 13.75 -10.51 5.50
N VAL A 503 13.98 -9.51 4.68
CA VAL A 503 13.75 -8.10 5.03
C VAL A 503 12.34 -7.74 4.63
N SER A 504 11.54 -7.20 5.52
CA SER A 504 10.21 -6.70 5.16
C SER A 504 9.77 -5.54 6.07
N HIS A 505 9.00 -4.64 5.48
CA HIS A 505 8.22 -3.62 6.18
C HIS A 505 6.74 -3.99 6.31
N ASP A 506 6.33 -5.13 5.75
CA ASP A 506 4.97 -5.65 5.88
C ASP A 506 4.83 -6.39 7.21
N ARG A 507 4.16 -5.75 8.16
CA ARG A 507 3.92 -6.28 9.52
C ARG A 507 3.13 -7.58 9.51
N TYR A 508 2.16 -7.70 8.61
CA TYR A 508 1.34 -8.91 8.48
C TYR A 508 2.16 -10.09 7.97
N PHE A 509 3.04 -9.83 7.00
CA PHE A 509 3.98 -10.82 6.49
C PHE A 509 4.97 -11.27 7.56
N LEU A 510 5.52 -10.31 8.34
CA LEU A 510 6.41 -10.59 9.47
C LEU A 510 5.73 -11.45 10.53
N ASP A 511 4.53 -11.09 10.99
CA ASP A 511 3.79 -11.85 12.00
C ASP A 511 3.43 -13.27 11.53
N ARG A 512 3.17 -13.43 10.25
CA ARG A 512 2.78 -14.71 9.69
C ARG A 512 3.93 -15.66 9.45
N ILE A 513 5.08 -15.13 9.03
CA ILE A 513 6.20 -15.97 8.55
C ILE A 513 7.34 -16.05 9.56
N ALA A 514 7.64 -15.00 10.33
CA ALA A 514 8.82 -14.96 11.20
C ALA A 514 8.61 -15.74 12.50
N ASP A 515 9.60 -16.60 12.84
CA ASP A 515 9.74 -17.24 14.14
C ASP A 515 10.67 -16.43 15.07
N GLY A 516 11.46 -15.53 14.50
CA GLY A 516 12.38 -14.62 15.19
C GLY A 516 12.59 -13.33 14.40
N ILE A 517 12.89 -12.26 15.12
CA ILE A 517 13.14 -10.92 14.57
C ILE A 517 14.59 -10.53 14.81
N VAL A 518 15.21 -9.96 13.79
CA VAL A 518 16.52 -9.29 13.84
C VAL A 518 16.30 -7.80 13.58
N GLU A 519 16.57 -7.00 14.58
CA GLU A 519 16.51 -5.55 14.50
C GLU A 519 17.88 -5.01 14.11
N VAL A 520 17.91 -4.14 13.08
CA VAL A 520 19.11 -3.43 12.64
C VAL A 520 18.91 -1.95 12.95
N SER A 521 19.74 -1.39 13.82
CA SER A 521 19.69 0.01 14.22
C SER A 521 21.09 0.54 14.50
N GLU A 522 21.43 1.71 13.96
CA GLU A 522 22.69 2.42 14.18
C GLU A 522 23.97 1.55 13.96
N GLY A 523 23.89 0.61 13.00
CA GLY A 523 24.98 -0.31 12.67
C GLY A 523 25.06 -1.57 13.56
N GLU A 524 24.25 -1.65 14.61
CA GLU A 524 24.15 -2.82 15.49
C GLU A 524 23.01 -3.75 15.08
N VAL A 525 23.13 -5.02 15.43
CA VAL A 525 22.18 -6.07 15.10
C VAL A 525 21.75 -6.78 16.37
N HIS A 526 20.46 -6.66 16.72
CA HIS A 526 19.88 -7.29 17.89
C HIS A 526 18.87 -8.37 17.50
N ARG A 527 19.00 -9.55 18.10
CA ARG A 527 18.10 -10.67 17.86
C ARG A 527 17.04 -10.76 18.96
N HIS A 528 15.77 -10.88 18.54
CA HIS A 528 14.61 -11.09 19.39
C HIS A 528 13.96 -12.44 19.05
N THR A 529 13.48 -13.16 20.07
CA THR A 529 12.70 -14.39 19.91
C THR A 529 11.22 -14.05 19.83
N GLY A 530 10.48 -14.77 18.99
CA GLY A 530 9.06 -14.53 18.74
C GLY A 530 8.79 -13.76 17.45
N GLY A 531 7.49 -13.53 17.13
CA GLY A 531 7.04 -12.82 15.94
C GLY A 531 7.20 -11.30 16.05
N TYR A 532 6.73 -10.60 15.02
CA TYR A 532 6.78 -9.14 14.98
C TYR A 532 5.96 -8.48 16.08
N SER A 533 4.79 -9.02 16.39
CA SER A 533 3.93 -8.51 17.47
C SER A 533 4.59 -8.64 18.84
N ASP A 534 5.33 -9.74 19.10
CA ASP A 534 6.08 -9.94 20.36
C ASP A 534 7.23 -8.93 20.47
N TRP A 535 7.98 -8.73 19.37
CA TRP A 535 9.05 -7.73 19.31
C TRP A 535 8.50 -6.32 19.57
N ARG A 536 7.37 -5.95 18.94
CA ARG A 536 6.75 -4.64 19.10
C ARG A 536 6.31 -4.37 20.56
N MET A 537 5.75 -5.37 21.25
CA MET A 537 5.39 -5.23 22.66
C MET A 537 6.60 -4.98 23.56
N SER A 538 7.71 -5.65 23.29
CA SER A 538 8.97 -5.45 24.04
C SER A 538 9.66 -4.12 23.70
N ALA A 539 9.70 -3.72 22.41
CA ALA A 539 10.26 -2.44 21.97
C ALA A 539 9.44 -1.24 22.46
N GLY A 540 8.09 -1.35 22.50
CA GLY A 540 7.20 -0.31 23.01
C GLY A 540 7.43 0.02 24.49
N GLN A 541 7.95 -0.90 25.28
CA GLN A 541 8.36 -0.65 26.67
C GLN A 541 9.66 0.18 26.75
N HIS A 542 10.55 0.08 25.78
CA HIS A 542 11.77 0.90 25.72
C HIS A 542 11.54 2.31 25.20
N PHE A 543 10.61 2.50 24.26
CA PHE A 543 10.26 3.83 23.73
C PHE A 543 9.40 4.67 24.69
N SER A 544 8.58 4.07 25.56
CA SER A 544 7.79 4.81 26.55
C SER A 544 8.64 5.41 27.68
N THR A 545 9.84 4.87 27.94
CA THR A 545 10.78 5.40 28.94
C THR A 545 11.61 6.59 28.42
N SER A 546 11.86 6.71 27.12
CA SER A 546 12.60 7.84 26.54
C SER A 546 11.69 9.00 26.09
N ALA A 547 10.43 8.74 25.73
CA ALA A 547 9.46 9.78 25.33
C ALA A 547 8.85 10.54 26.50
N SER A 548 8.90 10.00 27.73
CA SER A 548 8.41 10.69 28.92
C SER A 548 9.31 11.84 29.42
N GLN A 549 10.48 12.06 28.80
CA GLN A 549 11.36 13.21 29.13
C GLN A 549 11.29 14.38 28.15
N HIS A 550 10.64 14.28 26.98
CA HIS A 550 10.64 15.35 25.96
C HIS A 550 9.29 15.63 25.25
N GLY A 551 8.15 15.22 25.77
CA GLY A 551 6.89 15.33 25.02
C GLY A 551 5.60 15.63 25.76
N SER A 552 5.65 16.39 26.88
CA SER A 552 4.43 16.81 27.59
C SER A 552 4.21 18.32 27.50
N ALA A 553 4.12 18.85 26.29
CA ALA A 553 3.61 20.22 26.09
C ALA A 553 3.37 20.44 24.60
N VAL A 554 2.24 20.11 24.07
CA VAL A 554 1.53 20.78 22.94
C VAL A 554 0.44 19.83 22.39
N LEU A 555 -0.67 19.65 23.13
CA LEU A 555 -1.93 19.16 22.57
C LEU A 555 -3.12 19.43 23.51
N HIS A 556 -3.16 20.61 24.15
CA HIS A 556 -4.39 21.12 24.74
C HIS A 556 -4.33 22.65 24.76
N SER A 557 -4.88 23.30 23.78
CA SER A 557 -5.47 24.64 23.89
C SER A 557 -5.89 25.16 22.52
N THR A 558 -7.13 24.92 22.11
CA THR A 558 -7.94 25.89 21.35
C THR A 558 -9.40 25.43 21.41
N ALA A 559 -10.02 25.65 22.57
CA ALA A 559 -11.46 25.91 22.63
C ALA A 559 -11.64 27.44 22.61
N PRO A 560 -12.63 28.01 21.88
CA PRO A 560 -12.86 29.44 21.88
C PRO A 560 -13.37 29.88 23.24
N ALA A 561 -12.76 30.92 23.80
CA ALA A 561 -13.19 31.56 25.02
C ALA A 561 -14.58 32.17 24.83
N ASP A 562 -15.53 31.67 25.60
CA ASP A 562 -16.86 32.27 25.78
C ASP A 562 -16.71 33.58 26.56
N VAL A 563 -17.00 34.70 25.86
CA VAL A 563 -17.06 36.04 26.46
C VAL A 563 -18.50 36.24 26.90
N SER A 564 -18.83 35.84 28.13
CA SER A 564 -20.00 36.35 28.84
C SER A 564 -19.95 35.98 30.31
N ALA A 565 -19.38 36.85 31.18
CA ALA A 565 -19.75 37.03 32.56
C ALA A 565 -18.89 38.12 33.24
N VAL A 566 -19.21 39.38 32.92
CA VAL A 566 -18.94 40.49 33.86
C VAL A 566 -20.28 41.17 34.06
N GLU A 567 -20.96 40.81 35.14
CA GLU A 567 -21.81 41.73 35.90
C GLU A 567 -22.46 40.99 37.07
N SER A 568 -22.20 41.55 38.21
CA SER A 568 -22.95 41.47 39.48
C SER A 568 -22.23 40.77 40.67
N ASN A 569 -21.41 41.59 41.29
CA ASN A 569 -21.14 41.38 42.69
C ASN A 569 -21.39 42.71 43.43
N ARG A 570 -22.60 42.91 43.98
CA ARG A 570 -22.88 43.91 45.01
C ARG A 570 -23.92 43.39 45.99
N LYS A 571 -23.47 43.23 47.25
CA LYS A 571 -24.24 43.29 48.52
C LYS A 571 -25.12 42.05 48.81
N VAL A 572 -25.16 41.48 50.01
CA VAL A 572 -25.34 42.05 51.36
C VAL A 572 -25.03 40.94 52.36
N GLN A 573 -24.27 41.24 53.43
CA GLN A 573 -24.43 40.66 54.76
C GLN A 573 -25.43 41.52 55.53
N PRO A 574 -26.00 41.15 56.70
CA PRO A 574 -25.85 39.98 57.56
C PRO A 574 -27.25 39.53 58.15
N GLY A 575 -27.18 38.37 58.82
CA GLY A 575 -28.26 37.91 59.68
C GLY A 575 -27.91 36.50 60.18
#